data_86145e06d7789e0b60b2ce19979c78a1
#
_entry.id   86145e06d7789e0b60b2ce19979c78a1
#
_cell.length_a   1.000
_cell.length_b   1.000
_cell.length_c   1.000
_cell.angle_alpha   90.00
_cell.angle_beta   90.00
_cell.angle_gamma   90.00
#
_symmetry.space_group_name_H-M   'P 1'
#
loop_
_entity.id
_entity.type
_entity.pdbx_description
1 polymer ?
#
loop_
_entity_poly.entity_id
_entity_poly.type
_entity_poly.pdbx_seq_one_letter_code
_entity_poly.pdbx_strand_id
1 'polypeptide(L)'
;LVIKSMDGDQYPNEFKLLNAAVQSDPRINIINNTFTSDEIIGLMNVCDAFVSLHRSEGIGLSIAQSMLLCKPVIATNYSGNTDFTRSDNSCLVDYKLIEVKKGEYPYSKGQVWADPNIDQAASYMRRLVEDEIYRNTVAKAGHSYIKTNHNSEAVGTNYRSRLIELGLLDN
;
A
#
# COMPACT_ATOMS: atom_id res chain seq x y z
N LEU A 1 -1.21 13.74 9.31
CA LEU A 1 -1.10 12.94 8.10
C LEU A 1 0.01 13.50 7.22
N VAL A 2 0.83 12.63 6.64
CA VAL A 2 1.82 13.01 5.62
C VAL A 2 1.39 12.39 4.29
N ILE A 3 1.31 13.22 3.26
CA ILE A 3 1.05 12.79 1.88
C ILE A 3 2.34 12.98 1.10
N LYS A 4 2.96 11.86 0.69
CA LYS A 4 4.14 11.89 -0.18
C LYS A 4 3.66 11.89 -1.63
N SER A 5 3.97 12.95 -2.34
CA SER A 5 3.72 13.10 -3.78
C SER A 5 5.04 13.25 -4.53
N MET A 6 5.02 13.03 -5.81
CA MET A 6 6.10 13.37 -6.74
C MET A 6 5.49 13.83 -8.05
N ASP A 7 6.28 14.56 -8.84
CA ASP A 7 5.88 15.06 -10.16
C ASP A 7 4.65 15.99 -10.18
N GLY A 8 4.34 16.65 -9.04
CA GLY A 8 3.25 17.62 -8.97
C GLY A 8 3.35 18.74 -10.02
N ASP A 9 4.58 19.07 -10.41
CA ASP A 9 4.83 20.08 -11.46
C ASP A 9 4.45 19.56 -12.86
N GLN A 10 4.47 18.27 -13.09
CA GLN A 10 4.02 17.62 -14.33
C GLN A 10 2.50 17.49 -14.40
N TYR A 11 1.84 17.45 -13.25
CA TYR A 11 0.38 17.32 -13.08
C TYR A 11 -0.19 18.48 -12.25
N PRO A 12 -0.08 19.74 -12.73
CA PRO A 12 -0.38 20.92 -11.92
C PRO A 12 -1.85 21.06 -11.53
N ASN A 13 -2.78 20.55 -12.34
CA ASN A 13 -4.21 20.60 -12.04
C ASN A 13 -4.57 19.65 -10.90
N GLU A 14 -4.10 18.41 -10.94
CA GLU A 14 -4.30 17.39 -9.93
C GLU A 14 -3.62 17.79 -8.61
N PHE A 15 -2.41 18.31 -8.71
CA PHE A 15 -1.69 18.80 -7.54
C PHE A 15 -2.34 20.01 -6.89
N LYS A 16 -2.93 20.93 -7.70
CA LYS A 16 -3.73 22.04 -7.20
C LYS A 16 -4.99 21.56 -6.45
N LEU A 17 -5.68 20.54 -6.98
CA LEU A 17 -6.83 19.93 -6.30
C LEU A 17 -6.43 19.30 -4.97
N LEU A 18 -5.31 18.58 -4.93
CA LEU A 18 -4.78 18.00 -3.70
C LEU A 18 -4.47 19.08 -2.66
N ASN A 19 -3.77 20.14 -3.04
CA ASN A 19 -3.46 21.27 -2.15
C ASN A 19 -4.74 21.95 -1.65
N ALA A 20 -5.72 22.18 -2.52
CA ALA A 20 -6.99 22.79 -2.14
C ALA A 20 -7.77 21.92 -1.12
N ALA A 21 -7.72 20.61 -1.27
CA ALA A 21 -8.36 19.68 -0.32
C ALA A 21 -7.71 19.69 1.07
N VAL A 22 -6.41 20.02 1.13
CA VAL A 22 -5.61 19.98 2.37
C VAL A 22 -5.55 21.35 3.07
N GLN A 23 -5.71 22.46 2.35
CA GLN A 23 -5.50 23.83 2.86
C GLN A 23 -6.27 24.19 4.15
N SER A 24 -7.34 23.48 4.45
CA SER A 24 -8.17 23.72 5.64
C SER A 24 -7.72 22.95 6.89
N ASP A 25 -6.78 22.01 6.76
CA ASP A 25 -6.34 21.18 7.89
C ASP A 25 -4.82 21.24 8.10
N PRO A 26 -4.33 22.01 9.10
CA PRO A 26 -2.89 22.15 9.37
C PRO A 26 -2.21 20.86 9.85
N ARG A 27 -2.98 19.80 10.12
CA ARG A 27 -2.44 18.49 10.50
C ARG A 27 -2.04 17.64 9.30
N ILE A 28 -2.29 18.12 8.07
CA ILE A 28 -1.95 17.41 6.83
C ILE A 28 -0.78 18.11 6.14
N ASN A 29 0.29 17.40 5.92
CA ASN A 29 1.49 17.91 5.25
C ASN A 29 1.68 17.18 3.91
N ILE A 30 1.87 17.93 2.84
CA ILE A 30 2.21 17.40 1.52
C ILE A 30 3.71 17.58 1.30
N ILE A 31 4.40 16.50 0.95
CA ILE A 31 5.80 16.50 0.54
C ILE A 31 5.84 16.17 -0.96
N ASN A 32 6.04 17.19 -1.80
CA ASN A 32 6.14 17.03 -3.26
C ASN A 32 7.59 17.10 -3.70
N ASN A 33 8.35 16.05 -3.43
CA ASN A 33 9.75 15.93 -3.81
C ASN A 33 10.02 14.51 -4.33
N THR A 34 11.03 14.35 -5.18
CA THR A 34 11.58 13.03 -5.48
C THR A 34 12.52 12.62 -4.35
N PHE A 35 12.27 11.46 -3.76
CA PHE A 35 13.06 10.88 -2.68
C PHE A 35 13.87 9.68 -3.20
N THR A 36 15.04 9.50 -2.65
CA THR A 36 15.80 8.26 -2.77
C THR A 36 15.09 7.12 -2.03
N SER A 37 15.49 5.88 -2.29
CA SER A 37 14.94 4.72 -1.59
C SER A 37 15.12 4.82 -0.07
N ASP A 38 16.28 5.29 0.38
CA ASP A 38 16.59 5.43 1.80
C ASP A 38 15.73 6.52 2.47
N GLU A 39 15.48 7.63 1.77
CA GLU A 39 14.60 8.69 2.26
C GLU A 39 13.13 8.22 2.35
N ILE A 40 12.65 7.42 1.38
CA ILE A 40 11.31 6.81 1.45
C ILE A 40 11.21 5.87 2.65
N ILE A 41 12.19 4.99 2.84
CA ILE A 41 12.23 4.06 3.99
C ILE A 41 12.33 4.86 5.30
N GLY A 42 13.14 5.92 5.33
CA GLY A 42 13.25 6.83 6.47
C GLY A 42 11.91 7.48 6.81
N LEU A 43 11.18 8.00 5.81
CA LEU A 43 9.85 8.57 5.99
C LEU A 43 8.86 7.53 6.53
N MET A 44 8.81 6.33 5.94
CA MET A 44 7.96 5.25 6.44
C MET A 44 8.28 4.90 7.89
N ASN A 45 9.57 4.90 8.24
CA ASN A 45 10.01 4.51 9.58
C ASN A 45 9.63 5.52 10.67
N VAL A 46 9.54 6.80 10.37
CA VAL A 46 9.11 7.83 11.33
C VAL A 46 7.58 7.96 11.43
N CYS A 47 6.82 7.37 10.52
CA CYS A 47 5.36 7.34 10.58
C CYS A 47 4.86 6.17 11.44
N ASP A 48 3.68 6.30 12.03
CA ASP A 48 3.06 5.28 12.88
C ASP A 48 2.29 4.22 12.10
N ALA A 49 1.83 4.54 10.90
CA ALA A 49 1.05 3.67 10.02
C ALA A 49 1.26 4.05 8.55
N PHE A 50 1.01 3.11 7.66
CA PHE A 50 1.01 3.33 6.22
C PHE A 50 -0.39 3.16 5.65
N VAL A 51 -0.80 4.06 4.75
CA VAL A 51 -2.12 4.04 4.11
C VAL A 51 -1.96 4.03 2.60
N SER A 52 -2.55 3.04 1.94
CA SER A 52 -2.62 2.94 0.48
C SER A 52 -4.04 2.62 0.03
N LEU A 53 -4.78 3.65 -0.37
CA LEU A 53 -6.11 3.49 -0.97
C LEU A 53 -6.00 3.43 -2.49
N HIS A 54 -5.12 2.55 -2.97
CA HIS A 54 -4.87 2.35 -4.38
C HIS A 54 -6.10 1.77 -5.09
N ARG A 55 -6.25 2.14 -6.35
CA ARG A 55 -7.28 1.60 -7.24
C ARG A 55 -6.80 0.36 -8.00
N SER A 56 -5.50 0.25 -8.18
CA SER A 56 -4.81 -0.92 -8.72
C SER A 56 -3.35 -0.89 -8.27
N GLU A 57 -2.76 -2.04 -8.06
CA GLU A 57 -1.38 -2.18 -7.59
C GLU A 57 -0.75 -3.41 -8.24
N GLY A 58 0.48 -3.30 -8.73
CA GLY A 58 1.17 -4.43 -9.33
C GLY A 58 1.57 -5.49 -8.29
N ILE A 59 2.34 -5.06 -7.29
CA ILE A 59 2.84 -5.91 -6.20
C ILE A 59 2.49 -5.31 -4.84
N GLY A 60 2.53 -3.99 -4.71
CA GLY A 60 2.38 -3.31 -3.41
C GLY A 60 3.70 -3.23 -2.65
N LEU A 61 4.79 -2.88 -3.34
CA LEU A 61 6.12 -2.86 -2.73
C LEU A 61 6.19 -1.96 -1.49
N SER A 62 5.61 -0.77 -1.54
CA SER A 62 5.56 0.16 -0.40
C SER A 62 4.74 -0.40 0.77
N ILE A 63 3.70 -1.18 0.49
CA ILE A 63 2.91 -1.90 1.49
C ILE A 63 3.78 -2.95 2.18
N ALA A 64 4.46 -3.80 1.40
CA ALA A 64 5.35 -4.83 1.94
C ALA A 64 6.52 -4.24 2.74
N GLN A 65 7.14 -3.16 2.27
CA GLN A 65 8.20 -2.43 2.98
C GLN A 65 7.70 -1.88 4.31
N SER A 66 6.51 -1.30 4.36
CA SER A 66 5.92 -0.78 5.60
C SER A 66 5.64 -1.91 6.60
N MET A 67 5.13 -3.06 6.14
CA MET A 67 4.97 -4.25 6.97
C MET A 67 6.32 -4.75 7.50
N LEU A 68 7.36 -4.77 6.66
CA LEU A 68 8.72 -5.17 7.08
C LEU A 68 9.29 -4.21 8.15
N LEU A 69 8.94 -2.93 8.10
CA LEU A 69 9.27 -1.93 9.14
C LEU A 69 8.37 -2.02 10.38
N CYS A 70 7.57 -3.08 10.51
CA CYS A 70 6.61 -3.27 11.60
C CYS A 70 5.61 -2.11 11.74
N LYS A 71 5.18 -1.53 10.60
CA LYS A 71 4.12 -0.53 10.56
C LYS A 71 2.80 -1.21 10.22
N PRO A 72 1.70 -0.89 10.93
CA PRO A 72 0.38 -1.34 10.52
C PRO A 72 0.01 -0.70 9.19
N VAL A 73 -0.62 -1.49 8.32
CA VAL A 73 -0.99 -1.06 6.97
C VAL A 73 -2.50 -1.02 6.84
N ILE A 74 -3.01 0.08 6.27
CA ILE A 74 -4.37 0.19 5.74
C ILE A 74 -4.25 0.14 4.22
N ALA A 75 -4.86 -0.84 3.56
CA ALA A 75 -4.74 -1.01 2.12
C ALA A 75 -6.06 -1.45 1.49
N THR A 76 -6.31 -1.04 0.25
CA THR A 76 -7.43 -1.57 -0.53
C THR A 76 -7.25 -3.09 -0.69
N ASN A 77 -8.31 -3.87 -0.44
CA ASN A 77 -8.29 -5.33 -0.56
C ASN A 77 -8.42 -5.76 -2.03
N TYR A 78 -7.53 -5.24 -2.89
CA TYR A 78 -7.60 -5.45 -4.33
C TYR A 78 -6.22 -5.49 -4.97
N SER A 79 -6.06 -6.37 -5.97
CA SER A 79 -4.88 -6.44 -6.83
C SER A 79 -3.65 -7.07 -6.14
N GLY A 80 -2.42 -6.75 -6.53
CA GLY A 80 -1.23 -7.50 -6.19
C GLY A 80 -0.87 -7.60 -4.71
N ASN A 81 -1.28 -6.64 -3.88
CA ASN A 81 -1.03 -6.73 -2.44
C ASN A 81 -1.81 -7.86 -1.75
N THR A 82 -2.90 -8.35 -2.35
CA THR A 82 -3.71 -9.43 -1.76
C THR A 82 -2.96 -10.76 -1.63
N ASP A 83 -1.82 -10.89 -2.29
CA ASP A 83 -0.94 -12.05 -2.14
C ASP A 83 -0.32 -12.13 -0.73
N PHE A 84 -0.20 -11.01 -0.02
CA PHE A 84 0.44 -10.96 1.29
C PHE A 84 -0.33 -10.16 2.36
N THR A 85 -1.29 -9.30 1.97
CA THR A 85 -2.17 -8.62 2.93
C THR A 85 -3.40 -9.47 3.25
N ARG A 86 -3.69 -9.66 4.54
CA ARG A 86 -4.74 -10.51 5.07
C ARG A 86 -5.46 -9.78 6.21
N SER A 87 -6.65 -10.24 6.55
CA SER A 87 -7.45 -9.64 7.62
C SER A 87 -6.84 -9.75 9.02
N ASP A 88 -5.87 -10.64 9.22
CA ASP A 88 -5.15 -10.83 10.47
C ASP A 88 -3.84 -10.04 10.55
N ASN A 89 -3.33 -9.52 9.42
CA ASN A 89 -2.06 -8.82 9.35
C ASN A 89 -2.11 -7.42 8.72
N SER A 90 -3.30 -6.96 8.32
CA SER A 90 -3.53 -5.66 7.68
C SER A 90 -4.95 -5.17 7.92
N CYS A 91 -5.17 -3.87 7.84
CA CYS A 91 -6.49 -3.25 7.82
C CYS A 91 -6.98 -3.20 6.37
N LEU A 92 -7.72 -4.21 5.94
CA LEU A 92 -8.20 -4.33 4.56
C LEU A 92 -9.44 -3.48 4.33
N VAL A 93 -9.36 -2.60 3.34
CA VAL A 93 -10.44 -1.70 2.94
C VAL A 93 -11.23 -2.34 1.80
N ASP A 94 -12.54 -2.49 1.99
CA ASP A 94 -13.45 -2.96 0.95
C ASP A 94 -13.54 -1.97 -0.20
N TYR A 95 -13.97 -2.45 -1.35
CA TYR A 95 -14.02 -1.66 -2.57
C TYR A 95 -15.23 -2.04 -3.44
N LYS A 96 -15.52 -1.19 -4.42
CA LYS A 96 -16.38 -1.52 -5.56
C LYS A 96 -15.54 -1.45 -6.84
N LEU A 97 -15.82 -2.33 -7.80
CA LEU A 97 -15.22 -2.18 -9.13
C LEU A 97 -15.98 -1.13 -9.91
N ILE A 98 -15.25 -0.18 -10.47
CA ILE A 98 -15.76 0.87 -11.34
C ILE A 98 -15.00 0.87 -12.67
N GLU A 99 -15.66 1.27 -13.75
CA GLU A 99 -15.02 1.41 -15.05
C GLU A 99 -13.98 2.53 -15.05
N VAL A 100 -12.85 2.28 -15.70
CA VAL A 100 -11.83 3.28 -15.96
C VAL A 100 -12.29 4.17 -17.12
N LYS A 101 -12.55 5.45 -16.85
CA LYS A 101 -13.03 6.39 -17.86
C LYS A 101 -11.94 6.74 -18.85
N LYS A 102 -12.37 7.15 -20.05
CA LYS A 102 -11.44 7.64 -21.07
C LYS A 102 -10.63 8.82 -20.54
N GLY A 103 -9.30 8.70 -20.60
CA GLY A 103 -8.36 9.72 -20.12
C GLY A 103 -7.88 9.54 -18.68
N GLU A 104 -8.48 8.65 -17.88
CA GLU A 104 -8.01 8.37 -16.51
C GLU A 104 -6.80 7.43 -16.50
N TYR A 105 -6.69 6.56 -17.52
CA TYR A 105 -5.54 5.66 -17.68
C TYR A 105 -5.34 5.29 -19.16
N PRO A 106 -4.11 4.98 -19.62
CA PRO A 106 -3.86 4.47 -20.97
C PRO A 106 -4.63 3.17 -21.21
N TYR A 107 -5.16 3.02 -22.41
CA TYR A 107 -5.92 1.82 -22.82
C TYR A 107 -7.12 1.49 -21.91
N SER A 108 -7.82 2.50 -21.44
CA SER A 108 -8.89 2.40 -20.43
C SER A 108 -10.13 1.61 -20.88
N LYS A 109 -10.36 1.42 -22.19
CA LYS A 109 -11.58 0.77 -22.71
C LYS A 109 -11.75 -0.65 -22.17
N GLY A 110 -12.83 -0.88 -21.44
CA GLY A 110 -13.18 -2.19 -20.87
C GLY A 110 -12.36 -2.56 -19.62
N GLN A 111 -11.54 -1.64 -19.10
CA GLN A 111 -10.80 -1.82 -17.87
C GLN A 111 -11.63 -1.40 -16.66
N VAL A 112 -11.36 -2.04 -15.54
CA VAL A 112 -11.96 -1.71 -14.23
C VAL A 112 -10.85 -1.57 -13.19
N TRP A 113 -11.13 -0.78 -12.16
CA TRP A 113 -10.28 -0.66 -10.98
C TRP A 113 -11.12 -0.54 -9.71
N ALA A 114 -10.47 -0.65 -8.57
CA ALA A 114 -11.13 -0.52 -7.28
C ALA A 114 -11.48 0.94 -6.96
N ASP A 115 -12.65 1.15 -6.37
CA ASP A 115 -13.03 2.38 -5.70
C ASP A 115 -13.15 2.07 -4.20
N PRO A 116 -12.12 2.40 -3.37
CA PRO A 116 -12.05 1.99 -1.98
C PRO A 116 -13.10 2.68 -1.10
N ASN A 117 -13.55 1.98 -0.07
CA ASN A 117 -14.47 2.52 0.93
C ASN A 117 -13.75 3.49 1.87
N ILE A 118 -13.90 4.79 1.62
CA ILE A 118 -13.22 5.86 2.37
C ILE A 118 -13.65 5.91 3.84
N ASP A 119 -14.93 5.63 4.14
CA ASP A 119 -15.43 5.65 5.53
C ASP A 119 -14.81 4.51 6.34
N GLN A 120 -14.67 3.33 5.75
CA GLN A 120 -13.98 2.20 6.38
C GLN A 120 -12.49 2.51 6.60
N ALA A 121 -11.82 3.10 5.61
CA ALA A 121 -10.42 3.53 5.74
C ALA A 121 -10.25 4.54 6.89
N ALA A 122 -11.12 5.55 6.97
CA ALA A 122 -11.13 6.53 8.05
C ALA A 122 -11.38 5.89 9.42
N SER A 123 -12.26 4.87 9.47
CA SER A 123 -12.50 4.09 10.70
C SER A 123 -11.25 3.34 11.16
N TYR A 124 -10.52 2.69 10.23
CA TYR A 124 -9.25 2.05 10.55
C TYR A 124 -8.19 3.05 11.00
N MET A 125 -8.09 4.22 10.34
CA MET A 125 -7.16 5.27 10.76
C MET A 125 -7.42 5.70 12.20
N ARG A 126 -8.67 5.95 12.59
CA ARG A 126 -9.04 6.27 13.98
C ARG A 126 -8.69 5.14 14.93
N ARG A 127 -9.04 3.91 14.59
CA ARG A 127 -8.76 2.74 15.43
C ARG A 127 -7.26 2.54 15.67
N LEU A 128 -6.42 2.74 14.67
CA LEU A 128 -4.97 2.63 14.84
C LEU A 128 -4.39 3.72 15.77
N VAL A 129 -5.04 4.87 15.89
CA VAL A 129 -4.66 5.91 16.84
C VAL A 129 -5.16 5.58 18.26
N GLU A 130 -6.41 5.16 18.40
CA GLU A 130 -7.11 5.00 19.68
C GLU A 130 -6.81 3.65 20.38
N ASP A 131 -6.54 2.59 19.60
CA ASP A 131 -6.33 1.23 20.10
C ASP A 131 -4.87 0.79 19.86
N GLU A 132 -4.01 1.04 20.84
CA GLU A 132 -2.61 0.66 20.79
C GLU A 132 -2.39 -0.85 20.69
N ILE A 133 -3.23 -1.64 21.35
CA ILE A 133 -3.12 -3.12 21.35
C ILE A 133 -3.40 -3.62 19.94
N TYR A 134 -4.48 -3.15 19.31
CA TYR A 134 -4.82 -3.49 17.94
C TYR A 134 -3.73 -3.07 16.97
N ARG A 135 -3.27 -1.82 17.06
CA ARG A 135 -2.17 -1.28 16.23
C ARG A 135 -0.95 -2.17 16.29
N ASN A 136 -0.48 -2.50 17.49
CA ASN A 136 0.71 -3.31 17.70
C ASN A 136 0.51 -4.77 17.25
N THR A 137 -0.69 -5.32 17.40
CA THR A 137 -1.02 -6.68 16.96
C THR A 137 -0.94 -6.79 15.44
N VAL A 138 -1.61 -5.89 14.71
CA VAL A 138 -1.59 -5.87 13.24
C VAL A 138 -0.18 -5.64 12.70
N ALA A 139 0.56 -4.69 13.28
CA ALA A 139 1.93 -4.38 12.87
C ALA A 139 2.87 -5.58 13.02
N LYS A 140 2.84 -6.27 14.16
CA LYS A 140 3.65 -7.46 14.42
C LYS A 140 3.27 -8.62 13.52
N ALA A 141 1.98 -8.85 13.30
CA ALA A 141 1.50 -9.90 12.41
C ALA A 141 1.97 -9.65 10.96
N GLY A 142 1.85 -8.42 10.47
CA GLY A 142 2.34 -8.02 9.16
C GLY A 142 3.84 -8.21 9.00
N HIS A 143 4.63 -7.72 9.96
CA HIS A 143 6.08 -7.89 9.98
C HIS A 143 6.47 -9.38 9.94
N SER A 144 5.88 -10.18 10.82
CA SER A 144 6.18 -11.62 10.89
C SER A 144 5.87 -12.33 9.58
N TYR A 145 4.70 -12.01 8.98
CA TYR A 145 4.30 -12.64 7.72
C TYR A 145 5.27 -12.34 6.57
N ILE A 146 5.60 -11.07 6.34
CA ILE A 146 6.54 -10.66 5.29
C ILE A 146 7.92 -11.28 5.54
N LYS A 147 8.42 -11.18 6.76
CA LYS A 147 9.75 -11.70 7.13
C LYS A 147 9.86 -13.21 6.93
N THR A 148 8.77 -13.96 7.14
CA THR A 148 8.79 -15.42 7.00
C THR A 148 8.56 -15.88 5.57
N ASN A 149 7.62 -15.26 4.85
CA ASN A 149 7.13 -15.78 3.57
C ASN A 149 7.71 -15.07 2.34
N HIS A 150 8.30 -13.89 2.52
CA HIS A 150 8.79 -13.05 1.42
C HIS A 150 10.27 -12.67 1.57
N ASN A 151 11.04 -13.42 2.37
CA ASN A 151 12.49 -13.32 2.38
C ASN A 151 13.10 -14.06 1.18
N SER A 152 14.38 -13.82 0.91
CA SER A 152 15.08 -14.42 -0.24
C SER A 152 15.13 -15.95 -0.20
N GLU A 153 15.19 -16.56 0.99
CA GLU A 153 15.22 -18.03 1.16
C GLU A 153 13.84 -18.64 0.82
N ALA A 154 12.74 -18.09 1.37
CA ALA A 154 11.39 -18.54 1.09
C ALA A 154 11.05 -18.40 -0.39
N VAL A 155 11.37 -17.24 -0.98
CA VAL A 155 11.16 -16.98 -2.40
C VAL A 155 12.02 -17.93 -3.24
N GLY A 156 13.29 -18.11 -2.91
CA GLY A 156 14.21 -19.05 -3.60
C GLY A 156 13.70 -20.49 -3.55
N THR A 157 13.18 -20.93 -2.41
CA THR A 157 12.55 -22.24 -2.24
C THR A 157 11.33 -22.41 -3.15
N ASN A 158 10.45 -21.42 -3.20
CA ASN A 158 9.27 -21.44 -4.07
C ASN A 158 9.67 -21.50 -5.55
N TYR A 159 10.67 -20.72 -5.97
CA TYR A 159 11.20 -20.78 -7.35
C TYR A 159 11.77 -22.15 -7.67
N ARG A 160 12.61 -22.71 -6.77
CA ARG A 160 13.19 -24.03 -6.95
C ARG A 160 12.10 -25.10 -7.12
N SER A 161 11.11 -25.12 -6.22
CA SER A 161 9.99 -26.06 -6.29
C SER A 161 9.24 -25.95 -7.62
N ARG A 162 8.98 -24.72 -8.07
CA ARG A 162 8.30 -24.50 -9.35
C ARG A 162 9.09 -24.97 -10.56
N LEU A 163 10.42 -24.76 -10.55
CA LEU A 163 11.30 -25.25 -11.62
C LEU A 163 11.34 -26.78 -11.69
N ILE A 164 11.35 -27.46 -10.54
CA ILE A 164 11.26 -28.93 -10.45
C ILE A 164 9.93 -29.41 -11.02
N GLU A 165 8.81 -28.82 -10.60
CA GLU A 165 7.48 -29.17 -11.15
C GLU A 165 7.38 -29.03 -12.67
N LEU A 166 8.09 -28.05 -13.24
CA LEU A 166 8.14 -27.82 -14.69
C LEU A 166 9.15 -28.72 -15.41
N GLY A 167 9.89 -29.58 -14.70
CA GLY A 167 10.96 -30.41 -15.26
C GLY A 167 12.17 -29.63 -15.76
N LEU A 168 12.39 -28.41 -15.24
CA LEU A 168 13.50 -27.53 -15.59
C LEU A 168 14.66 -27.61 -14.59
N LEU A 169 14.47 -28.31 -13.49
CA LEU A 169 15.48 -28.56 -12.46
C LEU A 169 15.28 -29.97 -11.89
N ASP A 170 16.37 -30.67 -11.63
CA ASP A 170 16.35 -31.96 -10.94
C ASP A 170 16.12 -31.78 -9.42
N ASN A 171 15.62 -32.82 -8.75
CA ASN A 171 15.33 -32.83 -7.31
C ASN A 171 16.60 -32.62 -6.44
#